data_9b55c8c08783a2f860b969ccb916d3a3
#
_entry.id   9b55c8c08783a2f860b969ccb916d3a3
#
_cell.length_a   1.000
_cell.length_b   1.000
_cell.length_c   1.000
_cell.angle_alpha   90.00
_cell.angle_beta   90.00
_cell.angle_gamma   90.00
#
_symmetry.space_group_name_H-M   'P 1'
#
loop_
_entity.id
_entity.type
_entity.pdbx_description
1 polymer ?
#
loop_
_entity_poly.entity_id
_entity_poly.type
_entity_poly.pdbx_seq_one_letter_code
_entity_poly.pdbx_strand_id
1 'polypeptide(L)'
;MGQLDSGNAAWILTSASLVFLMTPGVAFFYGGMVRAKAVLNMMIMEAAALSVTMVIWVLWGWSIAYAGTSVGGVFGDPATGFLLKDSMVSDGGVFTSASLNSNNYPVSVDVAFQSAFAMITVALICGAIAERVKYSTWMIFVALWITFDYAPLAHMVWNGGLLSADGAISQAIGAAAHDFAGGTVVHINAAVAALVIVLIIGKRKGFGTQPFRPHNVPFVMLGAFLLWFGWFGFNAGSAFAANGTAGYAWVSTSAATAAAMLSWGFTEKIRTGHYTAMGAASGIVAGLVAITPAADVVSPLWAIVIGAIAGVLTCLACGLKFKLGYDDSLDVVGVHGVGGFTGTVLIGFFGEGTGLFAGGDWKQLVVQLLVALIAIIWSAVVTGIIAFALEKTIGWRVTEAQEVGGIDLADQGERAYDFAGTASSVLKEVK
;
A
#
# COMPACT_ATOMS: atom_id res chain seq x y z
N MET A 1 -25.23 3.37 26.13
CA MET A 1 -24.87 3.30 24.72
C MET A 1 -24.59 4.71 24.24
N GLY A 2 -23.47 4.96 23.57
CA GLY A 2 -23.16 6.27 23.00
C GLY A 2 -24.22 6.69 21.97
N GLN A 3 -24.41 7.99 21.80
CA GLN A 3 -25.27 8.51 20.73
C GLN A 3 -24.51 8.48 19.41
N LEU A 4 -25.16 8.08 18.31
CA LEU A 4 -24.56 8.09 16.97
C LEU A 4 -24.03 9.48 16.62
N ASP A 5 -22.74 9.55 16.27
CA ASP A 5 -22.12 10.73 15.64
C ASP A 5 -22.18 10.59 14.14
N SER A 6 -23.15 11.29 13.55
CA SER A 6 -23.35 11.27 12.09
C SER A 6 -22.23 11.96 11.31
N GLY A 7 -21.53 12.93 11.92
CA GLY A 7 -20.38 13.60 11.31
C GLY A 7 -19.20 12.63 11.16
N ASN A 8 -18.87 11.91 12.24
CA ASN A 8 -17.83 10.88 12.19
C ASN A 8 -18.19 9.75 11.20
N ALA A 9 -19.44 9.27 11.22
CA ALA A 9 -19.90 8.24 10.30
C ALA A 9 -19.78 8.69 8.83
N ALA A 10 -20.23 9.91 8.51
CA ALA A 10 -20.13 10.48 7.16
C ALA A 10 -18.68 10.67 6.72
N TRP A 11 -17.81 11.14 7.63
CA TRP A 11 -16.40 11.32 7.34
C TRP A 11 -15.70 10.00 7.02
N ILE A 12 -15.92 8.95 7.83
CA ILE A 12 -15.26 7.66 7.61
C ILE A 12 -15.81 6.92 6.39
N LEU A 13 -17.12 7.00 6.09
CA LEU A 13 -17.66 6.47 4.82
C LEU A 13 -17.08 7.20 3.59
N THR A 14 -16.94 8.52 3.68
CA THR A 14 -16.27 9.30 2.63
C THR A 14 -14.80 8.90 2.50
N SER A 15 -14.10 8.76 3.62
CA SER A 15 -12.70 8.34 3.67
C SER A 15 -12.51 6.93 3.12
N ALA A 16 -13.40 5.97 3.44
CA ALA A 16 -13.40 4.63 2.87
C ALA A 16 -13.51 4.66 1.34
N SER A 17 -14.40 5.52 0.80
CA SER A 17 -14.57 5.70 -0.64
C SER A 17 -13.36 6.35 -1.30
N LEU A 18 -12.71 7.31 -0.63
CA LEU A 18 -11.47 7.94 -1.08
C LEU A 18 -10.31 6.94 -1.11
N VAL A 19 -10.16 6.10 -0.08
CA VAL A 19 -9.13 5.04 -0.05
C VAL A 19 -9.42 3.97 -1.10
N PHE A 20 -10.68 3.57 -1.28
CA PHE A 20 -11.06 2.65 -2.37
C PHE A 20 -10.65 3.21 -3.75
N LEU A 21 -10.85 4.50 -4.00
CA LEU A 21 -10.45 5.17 -5.25
C LEU A 21 -8.93 5.11 -5.50
N MET A 22 -8.12 4.94 -4.44
CA MET A 22 -6.66 4.85 -4.60
C MET A 22 -6.23 3.62 -5.40
N THR A 23 -6.92 2.48 -5.28
CA THR A 23 -6.55 1.29 -6.09
C THR A 23 -6.80 1.51 -7.59
N PRO A 24 -7.94 2.04 -8.08
CA PRO A 24 -8.03 2.55 -9.45
C PRO A 24 -6.95 3.58 -9.80
N GLY A 25 -6.58 4.45 -8.85
CA GLY A 25 -5.47 5.39 -9.03
C GLY A 25 -4.15 4.69 -9.30
N VAL A 26 -3.83 3.63 -8.55
CA VAL A 26 -2.66 2.77 -8.78
C VAL A 26 -2.77 2.07 -10.13
N ALA A 27 -3.95 1.58 -10.52
CA ALA A 27 -4.16 0.95 -11.83
C ALA A 27 -3.79 1.89 -12.99
N PHE A 28 -4.11 3.19 -12.89
CA PHE A 28 -3.65 4.19 -13.86
C PHE A 28 -2.16 4.51 -13.72
N PHE A 29 -1.66 4.64 -12.50
CA PHE A 29 -0.26 4.94 -12.23
C PHE A 29 0.65 3.83 -12.76
N TYR A 30 0.44 2.58 -12.36
CA TYR A 30 1.20 1.43 -12.83
C TYR A 30 0.88 1.07 -14.28
N GLY A 31 -0.41 1.13 -14.66
CA GLY A 31 -0.86 0.90 -16.02
C GLY A 31 -0.16 1.82 -17.02
N GLY A 32 0.02 3.10 -16.67
CA GLY A 32 0.77 4.06 -17.50
C GLY A 32 2.28 3.77 -17.57
N MET A 33 2.86 3.17 -16.53
CA MET A 33 4.29 2.87 -16.43
C MET A 33 4.71 1.61 -17.19
N VAL A 34 3.86 0.59 -17.27
CA VAL A 34 4.16 -0.65 -18.01
C VAL A 34 4.18 -0.41 -19.53
N ARG A 35 4.67 -1.39 -20.28
CA ARG A 35 4.62 -1.36 -21.75
C ARG A 35 3.18 -1.52 -22.24
N ALA A 36 2.85 -0.95 -23.41
CA ALA A 36 1.49 -0.96 -24.01
C ALA A 36 0.86 -2.36 -24.17
N LYS A 37 1.66 -3.42 -24.15
CA LYS A 37 1.24 -4.82 -24.27
C LYS A 37 1.08 -5.56 -22.92
N ALA A 38 1.09 -4.79 -21.81
CA ALA A 38 0.93 -5.30 -20.45
C ALA A 38 -0.02 -4.42 -19.59
N VAL A 39 -0.75 -3.50 -20.22
CA VAL A 39 -1.62 -2.52 -19.54
C VAL A 39 -2.83 -3.18 -18.94
N LEU A 40 -3.50 -4.04 -19.73
CA LEU A 40 -4.73 -4.71 -19.29
C LEU A 40 -4.41 -5.72 -18.19
N ASN A 41 -3.30 -6.47 -18.32
CA ASN A 41 -2.85 -7.37 -17.27
C ASN A 41 -2.60 -6.62 -15.96
N MET A 42 -1.95 -5.45 -16.01
CA MET A 42 -1.74 -4.62 -14.83
C MET A 42 -3.06 -4.19 -14.21
N MET A 43 -3.97 -3.64 -15.00
CA MET A 43 -5.27 -3.14 -14.51
C MET A 43 -6.14 -4.25 -13.92
N ILE A 44 -6.16 -5.44 -14.53
CA ILE A 44 -6.95 -6.55 -14.00
C ILE A 44 -6.32 -7.15 -12.73
N MET A 45 -4.99 -7.11 -12.57
CA MET A 45 -4.33 -7.48 -11.31
C MET A 45 -4.76 -6.55 -10.17
N GLU A 46 -4.93 -5.25 -10.42
CA GLU A 46 -5.48 -4.30 -9.45
C GLU A 46 -6.94 -4.60 -9.12
N ALA A 47 -7.76 -4.90 -10.14
CA ALA A 47 -9.15 -5.30 -9.93
C ALA A 47 -9.26 -6.61 -9.13
N ALA A 48 -8.34 -7.55 -9.32
CA ALA A 48 -8.25 -8.76 -8.50
C ALA A 48 -7.88 -8.45 -7.05
N ALA A 49 -6.94 -7.52 -6.83
CA ALA A 49 -6.59 -7.06 -5.48
C ALA A 49 -7.82 -6.54 -4.73
N LEU A 50 -8.65 -5.69 -5.35
CA LEU A 50 -9.91 -5.22 -4.78
C LEU A 50 -10.87 -6.37 -4.48
N SER A 51 -11.15 -7.20 -5.49
CA SER A 51 -12.23 -8.18 -5.44
C SER A 51 -11.93 -9.34 -4.50
N VAL A 52 -10.73 -9.91 -4.59
CA VAL A 52 -10.31 -11.04 -3.74
C VAL A 52 -10.19 -10.59 -2.29
N THR A 53 -9.58 -9.41 -2.05
CA THR A 53 -9.45 -8.87 -0.70
C THR A 53 -10.81 -8.66 -0.05
N MET A 54 -11.79 -8.07 -0.75
CA MET A 54 -13.13 -7.87 -0.18
C MET A 54 -13.81 -9.17 0.21
N VAL A 55 -13.70 -10.21 -0.63
CA VAL A 55 -14.25 -11.54 -0.30
C VAL A 55 -13.59 -12.12 0.95
N ILE A 56 -12.26 -12.12 1.02
CA ILE A 56 -11.50 -12.60 2.19
C ILE A 56 -11.82 -11.76 3.44
N TRP A 57 -11.97 -10.45 3.29
CA TRP A 57 -12.27 -9.53 4.38
C TRP A 57 -13.63 -9.85 5.04
N VAL A 58 -14.65 -10.09 4.22
CA VAL A 58 -15.99 -10.50 4.71
C VAL A 58 -15.96 -11.89 5.35
N LEU A 59 -15.22 -12.84 4.76
CA LEU A 59 -15.17 -14.20 5.27
C LEU A 59 -14.51 -14.27 6.65
N TRP A 60 -13.25 -13.79 6.78
CA TRP A 60 -12.46 -13.91 8.01
C TRP A 60 -11.42 -12.81 8.22
N GLY A 61 -11.07 -12.03 7.18
CA GLY A 61 -9.99 -11.03 7.26
C GLY A 61 -10.27 -9.96 8.33
N TRP A 62 -11.51 -9.46 8.39
CA TRP A 62 -11.96 -8.55 9.45
C TRP A 62 -11.79 -9.16 10.84
N SER A 63 -12.18 -10.41 11.01
CA SER A 63 -12.06 -11.10 12.31
C SER A 63 -10.60 -11.21 12.74
N ILE A 64 -9.72 -11.63 11.85
CA ILE A 64 -8.29 -11.77 12.13
C ILE A 64 -7.65 -10.42 12.49
N ALA A 65 -8.04 -9.35 11.79
CA ALA A 65 -7.45 -8.04 12.00
C ALA A 65 -8.03 -7.30 13.21
N TYR A 66 -9.36 -7.29 13.40
CA TYR A 66 -10.02 -6.34 14.32
C TYR A 66 -11.04 -6.92 15.29
N ALA A 67 -11.81 -7.95 14.92
CA ALA A 67 -12.95 -8.39 15.69
C ALA A 67 -12.66 -9.56 16.63
N GLY A 68 -11.73 -10.44 16.26
CA GLY A 68 -11.43 -11.64 17.00
C GLY A 68 -10.69 -11.39 18.31
N THR A 69 -10.95 -12.26 19.31
CA THR A 69 -10.11 -12.30 20.51
C THR A 69 -8.66 -12.50 20.13
N SER A 70 -7.78 -11.66 20.67
CA SER A 70 -6.35 -11.68 20.35
C SER A 70 -5.69 -13.00 20.76
N VAL A 71 -5.02 -13.64 19.82
CA VAL A 71 -4.23 -14.86 20.03
C VAL A 71 -2.75 -14.49 20.08
N GLY A 72 -2.21 -14.49 21.29
CA GLY A 72 -0.77 -14.19 21.50
C GLY A 72 -0.34 -12.78 21.10
N GLY A 73 -1.26 -11.85 20.88
CA GLY A 73 -0.97 -10.50 20.38
C GLY A 73 -0.62 -10.46 18.90
N VAL A 74 -0.77 -11.56 18.15
CA VAL A 74 -0.35 -11.67 16.74
C VAL A 74 -1.54 -11.57 15.79
N PHE A 75 -2.68 -12.20 16.10
CA PHE A 75 -3.88 -12.18 15.26
C PHE A 75 -5.15 -12.36 16.09
N GLY A 76 -6.30 -11.95 15.58
CA GLY A 76 -7.61 -12.21 16.15
C GLY A 76 -8.15 -13.59 15.75
N ASP A 77 -8.96 -14.22 16.60
CA ASP A 77 -9.63 -15.48 16.29
C ASP A 77 -10.53 -15.33 15.05
N PRO A 78 -10.26 -16.06 13.96
CA PRO A 78 -11.03 -15.94 12.72
C PRO A 78 -12.50 -16.36 12.85
N ALA A 79 -12.85 -17.17 13.86
CA ALA A 79 -14.21 -17.65 14.04
C ALA A 79 -15.15 -16.62 14.68
N THR A 80 -14.63 -15.68 15.45
CA THR A 80 -15.42 -14.67 16.18
C THR A 80 -16.25 -13.81 15.24
N GLY A 81 -15.64 -13.18 14.26
CA GLY A 81 -16.27 -12.29 13.28
C GLY A 81 -16.47 -12.92 11.90
N PHE A 82 -16.47 -14.26 11.79
CA PHE A 82 -16.70 -14.94 10.52
C PHE A 82 -17.99 -14.50 9.86
N LEU A 83 -17.92 -14.13 8.58
CA LEU A 83 -19.03 -13.53 7.81
C LEU A 83 -19.59 -12.24 8.44
N LEU A 84 -18.74 -11.47 9.13
CA LEU A 84 -19.08 -10.21 9.79
C LEU A 84 -20.23 -10.32 10.83
N LYS A 85 -20.46 -11.50 11.38
CA LYS A 85 -21.60 -11.80 12.29
C LYS A 85 -21.58 -11.01 13.60
N ASP A 86 -20.41 -10.51 14.01
CA ASP A 86 -20.20 -9.67 15.19
C ASP A 86 -20.35 -8.16 14.88
N SER A 87 -20.24 -7.80 13.62
CA SER A 87 -20.24 -6.40 13.15
C SER A 87 -21.55 -6.00 12.48
N MET A 88 -22.30 -6.97 11.94
CA MET A 88 -23.57 -6.76 11.23
C MET A 88 -24.64 -7.72 11.75
N VAL A 89 -25.81 -7.17 12.02
CA VAL A 89 -26.98 -7.94 12.52
C VAL A 89 -28.19 -7.67 11.63
N SER A 90 -29.12 -8.63 11.61
CA SER A 90 -30.44 -8.44 10.98
C SER A 90 -31.48 -8.14 12.05
N ASP A 91 -32.17 -7.02 11.94
CA ASP A 91 -33.28 -6.62 12.80
C ASP A 91 -34.49 -6.33 11.92
N GLY A 92 -35.57 -7.09 12.12
CA GLY A 92 -36.78 -6.96 11.33
C GLY A 92 -36.60 -7.12 9.82
N GLY A 93 -35.59 -7.86 9.37
CA GLY A 93 -35.24 -8.05 7.96
C GLY A 93 -34.39 -6.94 7.35
N VAL A 94 -33.96 -5.98 8.15
CA VAL A 94 -33.00 -4.92 7.74
C VAL A 94 -31.64 -5.23 8.36
N PHE A 95 -30.62 -5.23 7.50
CA PHE A 95 -29.24 -5.34 7.99
C PHE A 95 -28.77 -4.00 8.54
N THR A 96 -28.20 -4.03 9.75
CA THR A 96 -27.65 -2.85 10.43
C THR A 96 -26.33 -3.24 11.15
N SER A 97 -25.64 -2.23 11.70
CA SER A 97 -24.44 -2.48 12.50
C SER A 97 -24.82 -3.05 13.88
N ALA A 98 -24.04 -4.02 14.35
CA ALA A 98 -24.25 -4.63 15.67
C ALA A 98 -24.03 -3.63 16.81
N SER A 99 -23.10 -2.67 16.65
CA SER A 99 -22.72 -1.72 17.69
C SER A 99 -22.12 -0.43 17.10
N LEU A 100 -21.96 0.56 17.97
CA LEU A 100 -21.10 1.72 17.74
C LEU A 100 -19.69 1.42 18.27
N ASN A 101 -18.68 1.96 17.58
CA ASN A 101 -17.30 1.92 18.06
C ASN A 101 -17.01 3.05 19.09
N SER A 102 -15.76 3.16 19.54
CA SER A 102 -15.33 4.18 20.51
C SER A 102 -15.55 5.63 20.04
N ASN A 103 -15.62 5.87 18.73
CA ASN A 103 -15.87 7.20 18.14
C ASN A 103 -17.35 7.41 17.78
N ASN A 104 -18.25 6.59 18.34
CA ASN A 104 -19.70 6.69 18.23
C ASN A 104 -20.26 6.61 16.79
N TYR A 105 -19.60 5.87 15.89
CA TYR A 105 -20.17 5.52 14.61
C TYR A 105 -20.26 3.99 14.43
N PRO A 106 -21.07 3.50 13.48
CA PRO A 106 -21.33 2.06 13.32
C PRO A 106 -20.06 1.27 13.00
N VAL A 107 -19.83 0.12 13.64
CA VAL A 107 -18.69 -0.78 13.38
C VAL A 107 -18.65 -1.22 11.90
N SER A 108 -19.80 -1.34 11.23
CA SER A 108 -19.85 -1.62 9.80
C SER A 108 -19.13 -0.58 8.93
N VAL A 109 -19.01 0.65 9.41
CA VAL A 109 -18.23 1.73 8.75
C VAL A 109 -16.73 1.48 8.91
N ASP A 110 -16.28 0.97 10.07
CA ASP A 110 -14.88 0.52 10.24
C ASP A 110 -14.55 -0.64 9.31
N VAL A 111 -15.45 -1.62 9.20
CA VAL A 111 -15.29 -2.74 8.25
C VAL A 111 -15.02 -2.21 6.84
N ALA A 112 -15.80 -1.24 6.37
CA ALA A 112 -15.64 -0.63 5.06
C ALA A 112 -14.30 0.13 4.93
N PHE A 113 -13.95 0.95 5.91
CA PHE A 113 -12.73 1.75 5.91
C PHE A 113 -11.48 0.86 5.89
N GLN A 114 -11.40 -0.08 6.81
CA GLN A 114 -10.26 -0.98 6.94
C GLN A 114 -10.13 -1.97 5.77
N SER A 115 -11.24 -2.38 5.14
CA SER A 115 -11.18 -3.18 3.92
C SER A 115 -10.45 -2.47 2.78
N ALA A 116 -10.65 -1.16 2.64
CA ALA A 116 -9.99 -0.37 1.62
C ALA A 116 -8.46 -0.27 1.84
N PHE A 117 -8.01 -0.25 3.10
CA PHE A 117 -6.58 -0.34 3.44
C PHE A 117 -5.98 -1.69 3.06
N ALA A 118 -6.67 -2.79 3.33
CA ALA A 118 -6.24 -4.12 2.93
C ALA A 118 -6.13 -4.23 1.40
N MET A 119 -7.11 -3.69 0.66
CA MET A 119 -7.15 -3.69 -0.80
C MET A 119 -5.96 -2.96 -1.40
N ILE A 120 -5.74 -1.70 -0.98
CA ILE A 120 -4.64 -0.90 -1.54
C ILE A 120 -3.28 -1.49 -1.18
N THR A 121 -3.12 -2.05 0.02
CA THR A 121 -1.83 -2.60 0.45
C THR A 121 -1.35 -3.74 -0.45
N VAL A 122 -2.20 -4.74 -0.72
CA VAL A 122 -1.82 -5.83 -1.60
C VAL A 122 -1.68 -5.38 -3.05
N ALA A 123 -2.49 -4.40 -3.48
CA ALA A 123 -2.41 -3.80 -4.81
C ALA A 123 -1.02 -3.22 -5.11
N LEU A 124 -0.37 -2.56 -4.15
CA LEU A 124 0.98 -2.02 -4.33
C LEU A 124 2.01 -3.07 -4.76
N ILE A 125 1.87 -4.33 -4.30
CA ILE A 125 2.82 -5.41 -4.58
C ILE A 125 2.90 -5.71 -6.08
N CYS A 126 1.78 -5.63 -6.81
CA CYS A 126 1.74 -6.02 -8.22
C CYS A 126 2.63 -5.16 -9.11
N GLY A 127 2.93 -3.92 -8.71
CA GLY A 127 3.86 -3.05 -9.42
C GLY A 127 5.26 -3.65 -9.57
N ALA A 128 5.75 -4.34 -8.55
CA ALA A 128 7.08 -4.95 -8.59
C ALA A 128 7.16 -6.17 -9.52
N ILE A 129 6.06 -6.91 -9.65
CA ILE A 129 6.00 -8.19 -10.38
C ILE A 129 5.41 -8.05 -11.79
N ALA A 130 5.15 -6.84 -12.23
CA ALA A 130 4.51 -6.51 -13.50
C ALA A 130 5.17 -7.20 -14.71
N GLU A 131 4.35 -7.45 -15.74
CA GLU A 131 4.71 -7.93 -17.07
C GLU A 131 5.19 -9.40 -17.15
N ARG A 132 5.21 -10.18 -16.05
CA ARG A 132 5.73 -11.56 -16.06
C ARG A 132 4.96 -12.58 -15.24
N VAL A 133 3.92 -12.16 -14.51
CA VAL A 133 3.20 -13.01 -13.56
C VAL A 133 1.85 -13.45 -14.13
N LYS A 134 1.49 -14.73 -13.92
CA LYS A 134 0.18 -15.28 -14.25
C LYS A 134 -0.90 -14.65 -13.38
N TYR A 135 -1.97 -14.19 -13.97
CA TYR A 135 -3.12 -13.63 -13.27
C TYR A 135 -3.72 -14.60 -12.24
N SER A 136 -3.82 -15.88 -12.57
CA SER A 136 -4.35 -16.91 -11.66
C SER A 136 -3.50 -17.09 -10.41
N THR A 137 -2.16 -17.06 -10.52
CA THR A 137 -1.25 -17.15 -9.38
C THR A 137 -1.37 -15.90 -8.49
N TRP A 138 -1.52 -14.73 -9.12
CA TRP A 138 -1.74 -13.48 -8.41
C TRP A 138 -3.01 -13.52 -7.54
N MET A 139 -4.16 -13.98 -8.07
CA MET A 139 -5.40 -14.09 -7.29
C MET A 139 -5.25 -14.99 -6.06
N ILE A 140 -4.59 -16.14 -6.19
CA ILE A 140 -4.35 -17.06 -5.08
C ILE A 140 -3.41 -16.41 -4.06
N PHE A 141 -2.37 -15.73 -4.52
CA PHE A 141 -1.45 -15.00 -3.66
C PHE A 141 -2.18 -13.95 -2.84
N VAL A 142 -3.03 -13.12 -3.45
CA VAL A 142 -3.82 -12.09 -2.75
C VAL A 142 -4.63 -12.70 -1.61
N ALA A 143 -5.33 -13.81 -1.86
CA ALA A 143 -6.15 -14.47 -0.83
C ALA A 143 -5.29 -14.96 0.36
N LEU A 144 -4.17 -15.60 0.08
CA LEU A 144 -3.27 -16.13 1.10
C LEU A 144 -2.55 -15.00 1.86
N TRP A 145 -2.08 -13.99 1.14
CA TRP A 145 -1.33 -12.89 1.74
C TRP A 145 -2.18 -12.00 2.64
N ILE A 146 -3.42 -11.66 2.22
CA ILE A 146 -4.36 -10.94 3.07
C ILE A 146 -4.66 -11.74 4.35
N THR A 147 -4.82 -13.06 4.24
CA THR A 147 -5.15 -13.93 5.38
C THR A 147 -3.99 -14.06 6.36
N PHE A 148 -2.78 -14.33 5.87
CA PHE A 148 -1.66 -14.76 6.73
C PHE A 148 -0.63 -13.69 6.98
N ASP A 149 -0.57 -12.63 6.15
CA ASP A 149 0.39 -11.54 6.30
C ASP A 149 -0.30 -10.25 6.78
N TYR A 150 -1.15 -9.68 5.93
CA TYR A 150 -1.73 -8.36 6.17
C TYR A 150 -2.63 -8.30 7.41
N ALA A 151 -3.63 -9.17 7.51
CA ALA A 151 -4.61 -9.11 8.61
C ALA A 151 -3.94 -9.35 9.99
N PRO A 152 -3.01 -10.30 10.17
CA PRO A 152 -2.22 -10.41 11.40
C PRO A 152 -1.34 -9.18 11.67
N LEU A 153 -0.66 -8.62 10.67
CA LEU A 153 0.17 -7.43 10.91
C LEU A 153 -0.68 -6.21 11.31
N ALA A 154 -1.85 -6.03 10.69
CA ALA A 154 -2.81 -5.00 11.07
C ALA A 154 -3.28 -5.19 12.53
N HIS A 155 -3.56 -6.44 12.95
CA HIS A 155 -3.86 -6.77 14.34
C HIS A 155 -2.72 -6.39 15.28
N MET A 156 -1.50 -6.79 14.95
CA MET A 156 -0.32 -6.51 15.78
C MET A 156 -0.10 -5.02 16.01
N VAL A 157 -0.31 -4.17 14.99
CA VAL A 157 0.00 -2.75 15.06
C VAL A 157 -1.21 -1.91 15.53
N TRP A 158 -2.41 -2.17 15.02
CA TRP A 158 -3.56 -1.28 15.20
C TRP A 158 -4.64 -1.80 16.14
N ASN A 159 -4.62 -3.09 16.49
CA ASN A 159 -5.67 -3.69 17.32
C ASN A 159 -5.15 -4.27 18.63
N GLY A 160 -4.28 -3.54 19.32
CA GLY A 160 -3.77 -3.92 20.64
C GLY A 160 -2.83 -5.12 20.66
N GLY A 161 -2.24 -5.51 19.51
CA GLY A 161 -1.28 -6.60 19.43
C GLY A 161 0.14 -6.21 19.83
N LEU A 162 1.12 -7.07 19.55
CA LEU A 162 2.51 -6.96 20.00
C LEU A 162 3.21 -5.64 19.64
N LEU A 163 2.86 -5.04 18.51
CA LEU A 163 3.50 -3.86 17.93
C LEU A 163 2.67 -2.58 18.13
N SER A 164 1.57 -2.66 18.85
CA SER A 164 0.70 -1.50 19.10
C SER A 164 1.30 -0.53 20.12
N ALA A 165 0.68 0.64 20.27
CA ALA A 165 1.06 1.65 21.26
C ALA A 165 1.15 1.09 22.68
N ASP A 166 0.23 0.18 23.04
CA ASP A 166 0.18 -0.49 24.34
C ASP A 166 0.73 -1.93 24.28
N GLY A 167 1.33 -2.33 23.16
CA GLY A 167 1.86 -3.67 22.94
C GLY A 167 3.12 -3.97 23.74
N ALA A 168 3.50 -5.26 23.76
CA ALA A 168 4.63 -5.74 24.56
C ALA A 168 5.96 -5.04 24.21
N ILE A 169 6.19 -4.69 22.94
CA ILE A 169 7.41 -3.96 22.52
C ILE A 169 7.40 -2.54 23.07
N SER A 170 6.27 -1.82 22.96
CA SER A 170 6.12 -0.48 23.50
C SER A 170 6.31 -0.44 25.01
N GLN A 171 5.74 -1.41 25.74
CA GLN A 171 5.88 -1.54 27.18
C GLN A 171 7.35 -1.84 27.58
N ALA A 172 8.03 -2.73 26.86
CA ALA A 172 9.42 -3.10 27.15
C ALA A 172 10.39 -1.93 26.95
N ILE A 173 10.13 -1.05 25.97
CA ILE A 173 10.97 0.14 25.70
C ILE A 173 10.56 1.32 26.58
N GLY A 174 9.29 1.38 26.99
CA GLY A 174 8.72 2.50 27.74
C GLY A 174 8.45 3.72 26.84
N ALA A 175 8.08 3.48 25.57
CA ALA A 175 7.60 4.46 24.61
C ALA A 175 6.53 3.82 23.71
N ALA A 176 5.46 4.53 23.40
CA ALA A 176 4.39 4.05 22.55
C ALA A 176 4.84 3.98 21.07
N ALA A 177 4.72 2.81 20.46
CA ALA A 177 4.90 2.68 19.02
C ALA A 177 3.80 3.46 18.28
N HIS A 178 4.14 4.09 17.17
CA HIS A 178 3.21 4.91 16.42
C HIS A 178 3.25 4.56 14.93
N ASP A 179 2.08 4.26 14.38
CA ASP A 179 1.84 4.08 12.95
C ASP A 179 0.42 4.56 12.65
N PHE A 180 0.29 5.86 12.33
CA PHE A 180 -1.01 6.51 12.20
C PHE A 180 -1.89 5.93 11.10
N ALA A 181 -1.30 5.71 9.92
CA ALA A 181 -2.08 5.26 8.77
C ALA A 181 -1.39 4.18 7.93
N GLY A 182 -0.26 3.59 8.36
CA GLY A 182 0.28 2.41 7.68
C GLY A 182 1.70 2.52 7.12
N GLY A 183 2.59 3.23 7.81
CA GLY A 183 4.02 3.20 7.48
C GLY A 183 4.57 1.78 7.51
N THR A 184 4.22 1.02 8.55
CA THR A 184 4.60 -0.39 8.72
C THR A 184 3.61 -1.34 8.05
N VAL A 185 2.32 -1.23 8.39
CA VAL A 185 1.27 -2.18 7.96
C VAL A 185 1.04 -2.16 6.46
N VAL A 186 1.16 -1.00 5.83
CA VAL A 186 0.91 -0.83 4.38
C VAL A 186 2.22 -0.80 3.61
N HIS A 187 3.06 0.22 3.84
CA HIS A 187 4.15 0.53 2.92
C HIS A 187 5.38 -0.37 3.09
N ILE A 188 5.88 -0.53 4.32
CA ILE A 188 6.99 -1.46 4.59
C ILE A 188 6.56 -2.88 4.23
N ASN A 189 5.38 -3.30 4.65
CA ASN A 189 4.82 -4.62 4.39
C ASN A 189 4.75 -4.93 2.89
N ALA A 190 4.06 -4.10 2.10
CA ALA A 190 3.94 -4.29 0.65
C ALA A 190 5.29 -4.30 -0.06
N ALA A 191 6.22 -3.42 0.33
CA ALA A 191 7.53 -3.32 -0.30
C ALA A 191 8.42 -4.53 0.00
N VAL A 192 8.37 -5.04 1.22
CA VAL A 192 9.13 -6.27 1.60
C VAL A 192 8.54 -7.48 0.90
N ALA A 193 7.20 -7.61 0.86
CA ALA A 193 6.54 -8.65 0.10
C ALA A 193 6.93 -8.59 -1.39
N ALA A 194 6.90 -7.41 -1.99
CA ALA A 194 7.35 -7.17 -3.36
C ALA A 194 8.80 -7.62 -3.59
N LEU A 195 9.72 -7.22 -2.69
CA LEU A 195 11.13 -7.61 -2.78
C LEU A 195 11.31 -9.14 -2.72
N VAL A 196 10.65 -9.79 -1.78
CA VAL A 196 10.74 -11.26 -1.63
C VAL A 196 10.23 -11.97 -2.86
N ILE A 197 9.09 -11.55 -3.40
CA ILE A 197 8.53 -12.18 -4.61
C ILE A 197 9.48 -11.99 -5.79
N VAL A 198 10.00 -10.78 -6.04
CA VAL A 198 10.89 -10.56 -7.20
C VAL A 198 12.20 -11.33 -7.10
N LEU A 199 12.70 -11.59 -5.88
CA LEU A 199 13.86 -12.47 -5.68
C LEU A 199 13.56 -13.95 -6.01
N ILE A 200 12.33 -14.40 -5.73
CA ILE A 200 11.89 -15.79 -6.03
C ILE A 200 11.63 -15.97 -7.52
N ILE A 201 10.85 -15.05 -8.14
CA ILE A 201 10.42 -15.21 -9.53
C ILE A 201 11.49 -14.80 -10.56
N GLY A 202 12.49 -14.05 -10.13
CA GLY A 202 13.59 -13.58 -11.00
C GLY A 202 13.23 -12.42 -11.93
N LYS A 203 14.22 -12.03 -12.76
CA LYS A 203 14.18 -10.84 -13.61
C LYS A 203 13.32 -11.04 -14.85
N ARG A 204 12.71 -9.95 -15.35
CA ARG A 204 12.10 -9.90 -16.69
C ARG A 204 13.15 -10.12 -17.77
N LYS A 205 12.73 -10.67 -18.90
CA LYS A 205 13.58 -10.79 -20.09
C LYS A 205 13.98 -9.40 -20.58
N GLY A 206 15.29 -9.17 -20.66
CA GLY A 206 15.86 -7.87 -21.06
C GLY A 206 16.08 -6.90 -19.90
N PHE A 207 15.86 -7.27 -18.64
CA PHE A 207 16.19 -6.41 -17.51
C PHE A 207 17.67 -6.01 -17.52
N GLY A 208 17.93 -4.71 -17.39
CA GLY A 208 19.29 -4.13 -17.45
C GLY A 208 19.90 -4.03 -18.84
N THR A 209 19.30 -4.61 -19.88
CA THR A 209 19.82 -4.58 -21.27
C THR A 209 18.87 -3.92 -22.26
N GLN A 210 17.58 -3.84 -21.95
CA GLN A 210 16.57 -3.20 -22.79
C GLN A 210 15.82 -2.14 -21.99
N PRO A 211 15.42 -1.01 -22.61
CA PRO A 211 14.61 -0.01 -21.92
C PRO A 211 13.15 -0.49 -21.79
N PHE A 212 12.61 -0.52 -20.56
CA PHE A 212 11.20 -0.66 -20.29
C PHE A 212 10.59 0.73 -20.16
N ARG A 213 10.12 1.28 -21.29
CA ARG A 213 9.60 2.66 -21.33
C ARG A 213 8.13 2.69 -20.94
N PRO A 214 7.69 3.64 -20.09
CA PRO A 214 6.29 3.92 -19.85
C PRO A 214 5.57 4.18 -21.17
N HIS A 215 4.39 3.55 -21.35
CA HIS A 215 3.65 3.75 -22.58
C HIS A 215 2.77 5.00 -22.55
N ASN A 216 2.36 5.47 -21.36
CA ASN A 216 1.44 6.59 -21.20
C ASN A 216 1.74 7.40 -19.94
N VAL A 217 2.64 8.36 -20.04
CA VAL A 217 3.02 9.26 -18.93
C VAL A 217 1.83 10.12 -18.42
N PRO A 218 0.89 10.62 -19.26
CA PRO A 218 -0.33 11.25 -18.77
C PRO A 218 -1.16 10.37 -17.84
N PHE A 219 -1.27 9.05 -18.08
CA PHE A 219 -1.92 8.12 -17.16
C PHE A 219 -1.19 8.00 -15.83
N VAL A 220 0.14 8.00 -15.85
CA VAL A 220 0.96 8.02 -14.63
C VAL A 220 0.65 9.25 -13.79
N MET A 221 0.60 10.43 -14.41
CA MET A 221 0.27 11.68 -13.72
C MET A 221 -1.15 11.68 -13.18
N LEU A 222 -2.12 11.20 -13.97
CA LEU A 222 -3.51 11.06 -13.52
C LEU A 222 -3.60 10.14 -12.30
N GLY A 223 -2.94 8.98 -12.34
CA GLY A 223 -2.86 8.04 -11.23
C GLY A 223 -2.26 8.67 -9.98
N ALA A 224 -1.14 9.41 -10.12
CA ALA A 224 -0.50 10.11 -9.00
C ALA A 224 -1.44 11.15 -8.35
N PHE A 225 -2.21 11.91 -9.14
CA PHE A 225 -3.19 12.88 -8.62
C PHE A 225 -4.39 12.20 -7.95
N LEU A 226 -4.89 11.09 -8.50
CA LEU A 226 -5.94 10.28 -7.86
C LEU A 226 -5.46 9.70 -6.53
N LEU A 227 -4.21 9.24 -6.47
CA LEU A 227 -3.57 8.80 -5.22
C LEU A 227 -3.47 9.94 -4.21
N TRP A 228 -3.01 11.12 -4.61
CA TRP A 228 -2.95 12.26 -3.71
C TRP A 228 -4.33 12.64 -3.16
N PHE A 229 -5.32 12.70 -4.01
CA PHE A 229 -6.71 12.98 -3.61
C PHE A 229 -7.26 11.92 -2.65
N GLY A 230 -7.07 10.64 -2.97
CA GLY A 230 -7.50 9.53 -2.10
C GLY A 230 -6.79 9.50 -0.75
N TRP A 231 -5.54 10.01 -0.70
CA TRP A 231 -4.75 10.03 0.52
C TRP A 231 -5.28 10.96 1.60
N PHE A 232 -6.15 11.89 1.28
CA PHE A 232 -6.89 12.64 2.29
C PHE A 232 -7.84 11.73 3.08
N GLY A 233 -8.48 10.79 2.43
CA GLY A 233 -9.22 9.73 3.13
C GLY A 233 -8.29 8.76 3.88
N PHE A 234 -7.14 8.43 3.29
CA PHE A 234 -6.17 7.52 3.88
C PHE A 234 -5.60 8.07 5.19
N ASN A 235 -4.98 9.25 5.17
CA ASN A 235 -4.37 9.84 6.37
C ASN A 235 -5.37 10.58 7.25
N ALA A 236 -6.15 11.52 6.73
CA ALA A 236 -7.08 12.27 7.59
C ALA A 236 -8.28 11.41 8.05
N GLY A 237 -8.64 10.37 7.28
CA GLY A 237 -9.61 9.35 7.73
C GLY A 237 -9.10 8.54 8.91
N SER A 238 -7.79 8.31 9.04
CA SER A 238 -7.19 7.58 10.16
C SER A 238 -7.26 8.31 11.51
N ALA A 239 -7.77 9.54 11.54
CA ALA A 239 -8.20 10.19 12.78
C ALA A 239 -9.50 9.57 13.35
N PHE A 240 -10.21 8.72 12.61
CA PHE A 240 -11.47 8.08 12.96
C PHE A 240 -12.58 9.03 13.42
N ALA A 241 -12.43 10.34 13.16
CA ALA A 241 -13.39 11.37 13.52
C ALA A 241 -13.22 12.61 12.63
N ALA A 242 -14.31 13.36 12.41
CA ALA A 242 -14.28 14.65 11.75
C ALA A 242 -13.85 15.75 12.74
N ASN A 243 -12.57 15.76 13.10
CA ASN A 243 -12.02 16.60 14.17
C ASN A 243 -10.76 17.36 13.73
N GLY A 244 -10.12 18.06 14.70
CA GLY A 244 -8.89 18.81 14.45
C GLY A 244 -7.72 17.96 13.98
N THR A 245 -7.61 16.68 14.43
CA THR A 245 -6.57 15.75 14.00
C THR A 245 -6.73 15.41 12.50
N ALA A 246 -7.96 15.19 12.04
CA ALA A 246 -8.24 14.96 10.63
C ALA A 246 -7.80 16.15 9.75
N GLY A 247 -8.16 17.37 10.16
CA GLY A 247 -7.73 18.60 9.47
C GLY A 247 -6.22 18.78 9.49
N TYR A 248 -5.58 18.46 10.61
CA TYR A 248 -4.14 18.52 10.76
C TYR A 248 -3.42 17.53 9.86
N ALA A 249 -3.85 16.26 9.87
CA ALA A 249 -3.29 15.21 9.00
C ALA A 249 -3.46 15.54 7.52
N TRP A 250 -4.56 16.19 7.13
CA TRP A 250 -4.76 16.70 5.77
C TRP A 250 -3.65 17.69 5.35
N VAL A 251 -3.35 18.68 6.22
CA VAL A 251 -2.32 19.69 5.96
C VAL A 251 -0.93 19.07 5.92
N SER A 252 -0.59 18.23 6.90
CA SER A 252 0.71 17.55 6.97
C SER A 252 0.95 16.67 5.75
N THR A 253 -0.08 15.93 5.30
CA THR A 253 -0.04 15.11 4.08
C THR A 253 0.28 15.96 2.85
N SER A 254 -0.43 17.09 2.67
CA SER A 254 -0.19 17.96 1.52
C SER A 254 1.19 18.60 1.55
N ALA A 255 1.64 19.05 2.71
CA ALA A 255 2.93 19.73 2.89
C ALA A 255 4.11 18.79 2.59
N ALA A 256 4.08 17.56 3.13
CA ALA A 256 5.10 16.56 2.89
C ALA A 256 5.13 16.12 1.41
N THR A 257 3.96 15.91 0.81
CA THR A 257 3.84 15.52 -0.60
C THR A 257 4.43 16.58 -1.54
N ALA A 258 4.08 17.84 -1.31
CA ALA A 258 4.63 18.95 -2.09
C ALA A 258 6.16 19.04 -1.96
N ALA A 259 6.67 18.93 -0.74
CA ALA A 259 8.11 18.97 -0.47
C ALA A 259 8.85 17.79 -1.13
N ALA A 260 8.27 16.59 -1.10
CA ALA A 260 8.87 15.40 -1.71
C ALA A 260 8.88 15.49 -3.24
N MET A 261 7.80 15.95 -3.86
CA MET A 261 7.76 16.17 -5.31
C MET A 261 8.86 17.14 -5.76
N LEU A 262 9.05 18.24 -5.03
CA LEU A 262 10.07 19.25 -5.34
C LEU A 262 11.48 18.69 -5.13
N SER A 263 11.74 18.01 -4.01
CA SER A 263 13.07 17.49 -3.68
C SER A 263 13.46 16.30 -4.57
N TRP A 264 12.51 15.44 -4.95
CA TRP A 264 12.72 14.41 -5.98
C TRP A 264 13.13 15.03 -7.31
N GLY A 265 12.32 15.98 -7.81
CA GLY A 265 12.60 16.67 -9.08
C GLY A 265 13.95 17.36 -9.07
N PHE A 266 14.33 18.02 -7.98
CA PHE A 266 15.63 18.65 -7.83
C PHE A 266 16.78 17.61 -7.85
N THR A 267 16.62 16.50 -7.14
CA THR A 267 17.59 15.39 -7.13
C THR A 267 17.75 14.78 -8.53
N GLU A 268 16.62 14.55 -9.22
CA GLU A 268 16.62 14.05 -10.59
C GLU A 268 17.30 15.03 -11.55
N LYS A 269 17.01 16.32 -11.43
CA LYS A 269 17.65 17.37 -12.24
C LYS A 269 19.17 17.38 -12.09
N ILE A 270 19.68 17.23 -10.87
CA ILE A 270 21.14 17.15 -10.63
C ILE A 270 21.73 15.90 -11.30
N ARG A 271 21.03 14.76 -11.27
CA ARG A 271 21.52 13.47 -11.76
C ARG A 271 21.42 13.31 -13.28
N THR A 272 20.36 13.83 -13.87
CA THR A 272 19.98 13.55 -15.27
C THR A 272 19.92 14.79 -16.16
N GLY A 273 19.94 15.97 -15.58
CA GLY A 273 19.79 17.24 -16.30
C GLY A 273 18.34 17.68 -16.53
N HIS A 274 17.33 16.87 -16.15
CA HIS A 274 15.92 17.13 -16.43
C HIS A 274 15.03 17.04 -15.20
N TYR A 275 13.93 17.80 -15.20
CA TYR A 275 12.74 17.52 -14.40
C TYR A 275 11.79 16.69 -15.26
N THR A 276 11.37 15.52 -14.79
CA THR A 276 10.47 14.68 -15.59
C THR A 276 9.08 14.60 -14.93
N ALA A 277 8.05 14.37 -15.74
CA ALA A 277 6.72 14.10 -15.24
C ALA A 277 6.67 12.78 -14.44
N MET A 278 7.47 11.79 -14.84
CA MET A 278 7.66 10.54 -14.09
C MET A 278 8.25 10.80 -12.72
N GLY A 279 9.30 11.61 -12.62
CA GLY A 279 9.91 12.01 -11.35
C GLY A 279 8.95 12.80 -10.47
N ALA A 280 8.14 13.70 -11.03
CA ALA A 280 7.12 14.43 -10.30
C ALA A 280 6.06 13.47 -9.72
N ALA A 281 5.55 12.53 -10.52
CA ALA A 281 4.58 11.53 -10.10
C ALA A 281 5.14 10.62 -8.99
N SER A 282 6.38 10.13 -9.14
CA SER A 282 7.05 9.31 -8.13
C SER A 282 7.33 10.09 -6.84
N GLY A 283 7.72 11.37 -6.95
CA GLY A 283 7.93 12.26 -5.81
C GLY A 283 6.65 12.54 -5.03
N ILE A 284 5.50 12.70 -5.72
CA ILE A 284 4.18 12.78 -5.08
C ILE A 284 3.95 11.53 -4.22
N VAL A 285 4.07 10.34 -4.80
CA VAL A 285 3.84 9.08 -4.05
C VAL A 285 4.83 8.92 -2.90
N ALA A 286 6.10 9.26 -3.10
CA ALA A 286 7.13 9.19 -2.06
C ALA A 286 6.79 10.05 -0.82
N GLY A 287 6.27 11.26 -1.03
CA GLY A 287 5.87 12.15 0.06
C GLY A 287 4.63 11.65 0.80
N LEU A 288 3.64 11.16 0.04
CA LEU A 288 2.43 10.54 0.59
C LEU A 288 2.80 9.35 1.49
N VAL A 289 3.66 8.47 1.00
CA VAL A 289 4.15 7.29 1.72
C VAL A 289 4.87 7.67 3.02
N ALA A 290 5.83 8.59 2.94
CA ALA A 290 6.68 8.91 4.08
C ALA A 290 5.94 9.65 5.20
N ILE A 291 4.93 10.46 4.88
CA ILE A 291 4.15 11.16 5.92
C ILE A 291 3.09 10.26 6.57
N THR A 292 2.70 9.17 5.90
CA THR A 292 1.61 8.29 6.33
C THR A 292 1.70 7.84 7.80
N PRO A 293 2.83 7.38 8.34
CA PRO A 293 2.90 6.99 9.75
C PRO A 293 2.89 8.16 10.72
N ALA A 294 3.17 9.38 10.26
CA ALA A 294 3.49 10.54 11.09
C ALA A 294 2.52 11.72 10.95
N ALA A 295 1.47 11.59 10.11
CA ALA A 295 0.67 12.72 9.65
C ALA A 295 -0.07 13.46 10.78
N ASP A 296 -0.33 12.81 11.92
CA ASP A 296 -1.01 13.37 13.10
C ASP A 296 -0.06 13.88 14.19
N VAL A 297 1.22 13.45 14.19
CA VAL A 297 2.13 13.67 15.32
C VAL A 297 3.33 14.58 15.01
N VAL A 298 3.48 15.07 13.77
CA VAL A 298 4.58 15.98 13.42
C VAL A 298 4.08 17.35 13.03
N SER A 299 4.79 18.43 13.41
CA SER A 299 4.42 19.77 13.01
C SER A 299 4.45 19.95 11.47
N PRO A 300 3.74 20.94 10.91
CA PRO A 300 3.78 21.19 9.45
C PRO A 300 5.19 21.44 8.92
N LEU A 301 6.07 22.04 9.71
CA LEU A 301 7.49 22.20 9.36
C LEU A 301 8.19 20.85 9.24
N TRP A 302 7.99 19.97 10.22
CA TRP A 302 8.58 18.64 10.20
C TRP A 302 7.97 17.75 9.11
N ALA A 303 6.70 17.94 8.77
CA ALA A 303 6.10 17.29 7.60
C ALA A 303 6.81 17.69 6.30
N ILE A 304 7.14 18.97 6.11
CA ILE A 304 7.95 19.45 4.97
C ILE A 304 9.34 18.79 4.98
N VAL A 305 9.99 18.71 6.13
CA VAL A 305 11.33 18.11 6.27
C VAL A 305 11.28 16.61 5.95
N ILE A 306 10.30 15.88 6.49
CA ILE A 306 10.08 14.44 6.18
C ILE A 306 9.89 14.25 4.68
N GLY A 307 9.02 15.04 4.07
CA GLY A 307 8.79 14.99 2.62
C GLY A 307 10.05 15.27 1.81
N ALA A 308 10.81 16.30 2.17
CA ALA A 308 12.05 16.65 1.49
C ALA A 308 13.10 15.53 1.58
N ILE A 309 13.29 14.94 2.76
CA ILE A 309 14.18 13.80 2.97
C ILE A 309 13.72 12.59 2.14
N ALA A 310 12.42 12.26 2.21
CA ALA A 310 11.86 11.13 1.49
C ALA A 310 12.02 11.26 -0.02
N GLY A 311 11.76 12.45 -0.61
CA GLY A 311 11.91 12.67 -2.03
C GLY A 311 13.35 12.43 -2.51
N VAL A 312 14.35 12.85 -1.74
CA VAL A 312 15.77 12.58 -2.05
C VAL A 312 16.09 11.09 -1.92
N LEU A 313 15.78 10.47 -0.77
CA LEU A 313 16.17 9.10 -0.48
C LEU A 313 15.51 8.11 -1.44
N THR A 314 14.21 8.25 -1.72
CA THR A 314 13.48 7.37 -2.63
C THR A 314 13.93 7.52 -4.08
N CYS A 315 14.21 8.76 -4.53
CA CYS A 315 14.80 9.00 -5.85
C CYS A 315 16.16 8.29 -6.05
N LEU A 316 16.97 8.25 -5.00
CA LEU A 316 18.24 7.52 -5.02
C LEU A 316 18.03 6.00 -4.95
N ALA A 317 17.08 5.56 -4.12
CA ALA A 317 16.79 4.14 -3.86
C ALA A 317 16.25 3.41 -5.10
N CYS A 318 15.40 4.04 -5.91
CA CYS A 318 14.88 3.45 -7.14
C CYS A 318 16.00 3.01 -8.12
N GLY A 319 17.15 3.68 -8.07
CA GLY A 319 18.32 3.28 -8.85
C GLY A 319 19.07 2.06 -8.34
N LEU A 320 18.86 1.66 -7.08
CA LEU A 320 19.60 0.56 -6.46
C LEU A 320 19.28 -0.80 -7.09
N LYS A 321 18.07 -1.00 -7.62
CA LYS A 321 17.67 -2.25 -8.28
C LYS A 321 18.64 -2.66 -9.40
N PHE A 322 19.17 -1.72 -10.15
CA PHE A 322 20.16 -2.01 -11.22
C PHE A 322 21.53 -2.40 -10.65
N LYS A 323 21.94 -1.82 -9.52
CA LYS A 323 23.22 -2.13 -8.85
C LYS A 323 23.17 -3.45 -8.10
N LEU A 324 22.06 -3.72 -7.40
CA LEU A 324 21.85 -4.92 -6.60
C LEU A 324 21.29 -6.09 -7.42
N GLY A 325 20.78 -5.80 -8.61
CA GLY A 325 20.38 -6.83 -9.56
C GLY A 325 19.04 -7.50 -9.25
N TYR A 326 18.10 -6.83 -8.59
CA TYR A 326 16.72 -7.30 -8.46
C TYR A 326 15.78 -6.52 -9.38
N ASP A 327 14.80 -7.19 -9.99
CA ASP A 327 13.88 -6.55 -10.95
C ASP A 327 12.56 -6.16 -10.29
N ASP A 328 12.59 -5.10 -9.51
CA ASP A 328 11.40 -4.37 -9.08
C ASP A 328 10.90 -3.51 -10.25
N SER A 329 9.82 -3.94 -10.91
CA SER A 329 9.41 -3.37 -12.19
C SER A 329 9.08 -1.90 -12.12
N LEU A 330 8.33 -1.47 -11.10
CA LEU A 330 7.77 -0.12 -11.00
C LEU A 330 8.16 0.59 -9.69
N ASP A 331 9.34 0.27 -9.16
CA ASP A 331 9.98 0.96 -8.02
C ASP A 331 9.23 0.86 -6.67
N VAL A 332 8.49 -0.21 -6.45
CA VAL A 332 7.71 -0.45 -5.21
C VAL A 332 8.62 -0.46 -3.98
N VAL A 333 9.76 -1.17 -4.07
CA VAL A 333 10.74 -1.25 -2.98
C VAL A 333 11.37 0.11 -2.69
N GLY A 334 11.75 0.83 -3.74
CA GLY A 334 12.37 2.15 -3.62
C GLY A 334 11.44 3.20 -3.04
N VAL A 335 10.19 3.24 -3.49
CA VAL A 335 9.21 4.25 -3.06
C VAL A 335 8.55 3.86 -1.74
N HIS A 336 7.96 2.67 -1.65
CA HIS A 336 7.20 2.28 -0.46
C HIS A 336 8.08 1.74 0.66
N GLY A 337 9.13 0.95 0.35
CA GLY A 337 10.03 0.40 1.36
C GLY A 337 10.88 1.48 2.01
N VAL A 338 11.63 2.23 1.19
CA VAL A 338 12.50 3.29 1.71
C VAL A 338 11.67 4.46 2.24
N GLY A 339 10.60 4.87 1.53
CA GLY A 339 9.72 5.94 1.98
C GLY A 339 9.00 5.62 3.30
N GLY A 340 8.38 4.44 3.41
CA GLY A 340 7.68 4.00 4.62
C GLY A 340 8.62 3.84 5.80
N PHE A 341 9.79 3.22 5.61
CA PHE A 341 10.82 3.11 6.65
C PHE A 341 11.32 4.48 7.10
N THR A 342 11.61 5.38 6.15
CA THR A 342 12.03 6.75 6.46
C THR A 342 10.99 7.47 7.31
N GLY A 343 9.71 7.46 6.91
CA GLY A 343 8.64 8.10 7.66
C GLY A 343 8.48 7.54 9.06
N THR A 344 8.44 6.21 9.19
CA THR A 344 8.33 5.52 10.49
C THR A 344 9.47 5.88 11.44
N VAL A 345 10.71 5.89 10.95
CA VAL A 345 11.89 6.21 11.77
C VAL A 345 11.95 7.68 12.13
N LEU A 346 11.55 8.57 11.22
CA LEU A 346 11.60 10.01 11.46
C LEU A 346 10.59 10.50 12.52
N ILE A 347 9.58 9.71 12.90
CA ILE A 347 8.78 9.96 14.10
C ILE A 347 9.67 10.01 15.35
N GLY A 348 10.66 9.12 15.44
CA GLY A 348 11.62 9.10 16.54
C GLY A 348 12.46 10.37 16.68
N PHE A 349 12.53 11.20 15.63
CA PHE A 349 13.21 12.49 15.66
C PHE A 349 12.25 13.66 15.80
N PHE A 350 11.10 13.63 15.13
CA PHE A 350 10.24 14.79 14.87
C PHE A 350 8.83 14.68 15.48
N GLY A 351 8.46 13.52 16.07
CA GLY A 351 7.17 13.34 16.75
C GLY A 351 7.02 14.33 17.91
N GLU A 352 5.94 15.12 17.91
CA GLU A 352 5.69 16.17 18.87
C GLU A 352 5.61 15.59 20.29
N GLY A 353 6.39 16.15 21.22
CA GLY A 353 6.48 15.69 22.60
C GLY A 353 7.19 14.34 22.81
N THR A 354 7.53 13.60 21.75
CA THR A 354 8.11 12.24 21.84
C THR A 354 9.43 12.07 21.10
N GLY A 355 9.64 12.79 20.01
CA GLY A 355 10.84 12.71 19.19
C GLY A 355 12.02 13.52 19.77
N LEU A 356 13.23 13.09 19.42
CA LEU A 356 14.50 13.66 19.90
C LEU A 356 14.63 15.19 19.71
N PHE A 357 14.07 15.73 18.62
CA PHE A 357 14.12 17.17 18.31
C PHE A 357 12.81 17.92 18.62
N ALA A 358 11.84 17.21 19.20
CA ALA A 358 10.50 17.72 19.47
C ALA A 358 10.04 17.51 20.91
N GLY A 359 11.00 17.48 21.87
CA GLY A 359 10.71 17.44 23.30
C GLY A 359 10.68 16.05 23.94
N GLY A 360 10.98 14.98 23.19
CA GLY A 360 11.05 13.62 23.70
C GLY A 360 12.48 13.09 23.91
N ASP A 361 12.62 11.77 23.91
CA ASP A 361 13.86 11.07 24.14
C ASP A 361 14.16 9.99 23.07
N TRP A 362 15.29 9.30 23.22
CA TRP A 362 15.73 8.26 22.30
C TRP A 362 14.82 7.02 22.23
N LYS A 363 13.95 6.81 23.22
CA LYS A 363 13.07 5.62 23.29
C LYS A 363 12.09 5.59 22.13
N GLN A 364 11.57 6.76 21.72
CA GLN A 364 10.68 6.84 20.55
C GLN A 364 11.39 6.36 19.28
N LEU A 365 12.65 6.72 19.09
CA LEU A 365 13.44 6.24 17.95
C LEU A 365 13.64 4.72 18.00
N VAL A 366 13.96 4.19 19.18
CA VAL A 366 14.18 2.74 19.35
C VAL A 366 12.90 1.94 19.11
N VAL A 367 11.76 2.36 19.65
CA VAL A 367 10.50 1.63 19.45
C VAL A 367 10.10 1.64 17.98
N GLN A 368 10.24 2.78 17.28
CA GLN A 368 9.92 2.88 15.85
C GLN A 368 10.84 1.98 14.99
N LEU A 369 12.12 1.94 15.30
CA LEU A 369 13.07 1.03 14.62
C LEU A 369 12.72 -0.43 14.86
N LEU A 370 12.41 -0.82 16.09
CA LEU A 370 12.06 -2.21 16.42
C LEU A 370 10.78 -2.65 15.74
N VAL A 371 9.74 -1.83 15.77
CA VAL A 371 8.45 -2.13 15.10
C VAL A 371 8.64 -2.25 13.58
N ALA A 372 9.40 -1.35 12.97
CA ALA A 372 9.72 -1.42 11.54
C ALA A 372 10.50 -2.69 11.18
N LEU A 373 11.52 -3.06 11.99
CA LEU A 373 12.31 -4.27 11.75
C LEU A 373 11.50 -5.55 11.94
N ILE A 374 10.63 -5.60 12.95
CA ILE A 374 9.74 -6.76 13.15
C ILE A 374 8.74 -6.89 11.99
N ALA A 375 8.16 -5.79 11.52
CA ALA A 375 7.30 -5.80 10.34
C ALA A 375 8.03 -6.27 9.08
N ILE A 376 9.29 -5.86 8.87
CA ILE A 376 10.14 -6.36 7.78
C ILE A 376 10.34 -7.87 7.88
N ILE A 377 10.70 -8.37 9.06
CA ILE A 377 10.93 -9.81 9.27
C ILE A 377 9.64 -10.59 9.08
N TRP A 378 8.52 -10.13 9.63
CA TRP A 378 7.20 -10.73 9.48
C TRP A 378 6.83 -10.88 8.01
N SER A 379 6.81 -9.77 7.27
CA SER A 379 6.46 -9.75 5.86
C SER A 379 7.42 -10.62 5.03
N ALA A 380 8.72 -10.57 5.30
CA ALA A 380 9.69 -11.37 4.56
C ALA A 380 9.47 -12.88 4.76
N VAL A 381 9.22 -13.31 6.01
CA VAL A 381 9.01 -14.72 6.33
C VAL A 381 7.69 -15.23 5.76
N VAL A 382 6.59 -14.54 6.05
CA VAL A 382 5.26 -14.99 5.63
C VAL A 382 5.12 -14.95 4.11
N THR A 383 5.50 -13.84 3.48
CA THR A 383 5.50 -13.74 2.01
C THR A 383 6.45 -14.77 1.38
N GLY A 384 7.62 -14.99 1.99
CA GLY A 384 8.58 -15.99 1.51
C GLY A 384 8.00 -17.39 1.47
N ILE A 385 7.30 -17.80 2.53
CA ILE A 385 6.62 -19.11 2.59
C ILE A 385 5.54 -19.20 1.50
N ILE A 386 4.66 -18.20 1.41
CA ILE A 386 3.56 -18.20 0.43
C ILE A 386 4.11 -18.20 -1.00
N ALA A 387 5.02 -17.29 -1.30
CA ALA A 387 5.55 -17.12 -2.65
C ALA A 387 6.36 -18.33 -3.12
N PHE A 388 7.15 -18.95 -2.22
CA PHE A 388 7.90 -20.16 -2.53
C PHE A 388 6.97 -21.37 -2.75
N ALA A 389 5.93 -21.52 -1.93
CA ALA A 389 4.94 -22.58 -2.11
C ALA A 389 4.22 -22.44 -3.45
N LEU A 390 3.80 -21.23 -3.84
CA LEU A 390 3.17 -20.98 -5.14
C LEU A 390 4.14 -21.25 -6.29
N GLU A 391 5.42 -20.88 -6.18
CA GLU A 391 6.42 -21.17 -7.21
C GLU A 391 6.60 -22.68 -7.42
N LYS A 392 6.60 -23.46 -6.33
CA LYS A 392 6.81 -24.92 -6.40
C LYS A 392 5.57 -25.72 -6.83
N THR A 393 4.38 -25.12 -6.76
CA THR A 393 3.13 -25.82 -7.09
C THR A 393 2.58 -25.41 -8.45
N ILE A 394 2.18 -24.17 -8.62
CA ILE A 394 1.52 -23.65 -9.83
C ILE A 394 2.43 -22.77 -10.69
N GLY A 395 3.54 -22.30 -10.10
CA GLY A 395 4.50 -21.38 -10.72
C GLY A 395 3.93 -19.97 -10.90
N TRP A 396 4.81 -18.98 -10.80
CA TRP A 396 4.41 -17.58 -10.91
C TRP A 396 4.38 -17.06 -12.34
N ARG A 397 5.38 -17.47 -13.14
CA ARG A 397 5.65 -16.81 -14.43
C ARG A 397 4.83 -17.37 -15.57
N VAL A 398 4.44 -16.46 -16.47
CA VAL A 398 4.06 -16.83 -17.84
C VAL A 398 5.28 -17.35 -18.60
N THR A 399 5.07 -17.97 -19.74
CA THR A 399 6.19 -18.44 -20.60
C THR A 399 6.98 -17.25 -21.15
N GLU A 400 8.24 -17.49 -21.52
CA GLU A 400 9.09 -16.46 -22.13
C GLU A 400 8.48 -15.84 -23.39
N ALA A 401 7.85 -16.68 -24.24
CA ALA A 401 7.18 -16.23 -25.43
C ALA A 401 6.00 -15.28 -25.13
N GLN A 402 5.23 -15.57 -24.09
CA GLN A 402 4.13 -14.70 -23.61
C GLN A 402 4.65 -13.40 -23.02
N GLU A 403 5.71 -13.43 -22.22
CA GLU A 403 6.34 -12.26 -21.64
C GLU A 403 6.90 -11.31 -22.71
N VAL A 404 7.58 -11.89 -23.71
CA VAL A 404 8.17 -11.11 -24.81
C VAL A 404 7.12 -10.68 -25.82
N GLY A 405 6.15 -11.53 -26.15
CA GLY A 405 5.07 -11.25 -27.10
C GLY A 405 4.05 -10.20 -26.61
N GLY A 406 3.79 -10.20 -25.31
CA GLY A 406 2.81 -9.33 -24.64
C GLY A 406 1.84 -10.14 -23.82
N ILE A 407 1.77 -9.81 -22.52
CA ILE A 407 0.98 -10.57 -21.55
C ILE A 407 -0.51 -10.34 -21.70
N ASP A 408 -0.94 -9.15 -22.14
CA ASP A 408 -2.36 -8.81 -22.35
C ASP A 408 -3.02 -9.79 -23.32
N LEU A 409 -2.41 -9.98 -24.49
CA LEU A 409 -2.95 -10.91 -25.49
C LEU A 409 -2.83 -12.37 -25.03
N ALA A 410 -1.74 -12.72 -24.35
CA ALA A 410 -1.44 -14.08 -23.97
C ALA A 410 -2.28 -14.60 -22.80
N ASP A 411 -2.60 -13.77 -21.84
CA ASP A 411 -3.27 -14.13 -20.58
C ASP A 411 -4.74 -13.64 -20.53
N GLN A 412 -5.06 -12.48 -21.12
CA GLN A 412 -6.41 -11.91 -21.18
C GLN A 412 -7.10 -12.10 -22.54
N GLY A 413 -6.35 -12.39 -23.61
CA GLY A 413 -6.90 -12.52 -24.96
C GLY A 413 -7.28 -11.17 -25.60
N GLU A 414 -6.83 -10.05 -25.03
CA GLU A 414 -7.23 -8.70 -25.43
C GLU A 414 -5.99 -7.82 -25.70
N ARG A 415 -6.23 -6.68 -26.38
CA ARG A 415 -5.23 -5.64 -26.57
C ARG A 415 -5.75 -4.32 -26.02
N ALA A 416 -4.91 -3.59 -25.30
CA ALA A 416 -5.26 -2.30 -24.71
C ALA A 416 -5.57 -1.22 -25.77
N TYR A 417 -4.95 -1.31 -26.94
CA TYR A 417 -5.08 -0.29 -27.99
C TYR A 417 -5.24 -0.95 -29.37
N ASP A 418 -6.22 -0.47 -30.11
CA ASP A 418 -6.42 -0.76 -31.54
C ASP A 418 -6.07 0.49 -32.36
N PHE A 419 -4.84 0.55 -32.86
CA PHE A 419 -4.40 1.64 -33.71
C PHE A 419 -4.81 1.32 -35.17
N ALA A 420 -5.59 2.19 -35.80
CA ALA A 420 -6.15 2.09 -37.14
C ALA A 420 -5.11 1.90 -38.29
N GLY A 421 -4.11 1.14 -38.13
CA GLY A 421 -3.10 0.75 -39.12
C GLY A 421 -2.68 -0.71 -38.96
N THR A 422 -3.04 -1.34 -37.82
CA THR A 422 -2.73 -2.76 -37.55
C THR A 422 -3.89 -3.68 -37.94
N ALA A 423 -5.10 -3.18 -38.13
CA ALA A 423 -6.27 -3.96 -38.52
C ALA A 423 -6.14 -4.60 -39.92
N SER A 424 -5.37 -4.00 -40.84
CA SER A 424 -5.21 -4.51 -42.20
C SER A 424 -4.25 -5.72 -42.30
N SER A 425 -3.39 -5.93 -41.30
CA SER A 425 -2.44 -7.07 -41.31
C SER A 425 -3.04 -8.35 -40.72
N VAL A 426 -3.97 -8.22 -39.76
CA VAL A 426 -4.58 -9.39 -39.10
C VAL A 426 -5.60 -10.08 -40.00
N LEU A 427 -6.30 -9.33 -40.86
CA LEU A 427 -7.26 -9.92 -41.83
C LEU A 427 -6.58 -10.68 -43.00
N LYS A 428 -5.26 -10.56 -43.17
CA LYS A 428 -4.50 -11.32 -44.18
C LYS A 428 -4.00 -12.68 -43.70
N GLU A 429 -3.98 -12.90 -42.36
CA GLU A 429 -3.53 -14.19 -41.78
C GLU A 429 -4.67 -15.19 -41.52
N VAL A 430 -5.92 -14.82 -41.76
CA VAL A 430 -7.13 -15.64 -41.56
C VAL A 430 -7.78 -16.05 -42.89
N LYS A 431 -7.06 -16.03 -44.02
CA LYS A 431 -7.52 -16.59 -45.29
C LYS A 431 -6.62 -17.74 -45.71
#